data_83a772723cc97ee011e5e2680c295084
#
_entry.id   83a772723cc97ee011e5e2680c295084
#
_cell.length_a   1.000
_cell.length_b   1.000
_cell.length_c   1.000
_cell.angle_alpha   90.00
_cell.angle_beta   90.00
_cell.angle_gamma   90.00
#
_symmetry.space_group_name_H-M   'P 1'
#
loop_
_entity.id
_entity.type
_entity.pdbx_description
1 polymer ?
#
loop_
_entity_poly.entity_id
_entity_poly.type
_entity_poly.pdbx_seq_one_letter_code
_entity_poly.pdbx_strand_id
1 'polypeptide(L)'
;MIRNNGDRTNEETFWDVFAGLMGATVREDEAHFDAYYKEEFQKVKDVCGFAPEAATVVRQLQERGIRVVLATNPIFPAIATQSRIRWAGLTPGDFELYTTYENSSYCKPNPAYYKEILNQLGLAAEECIMVGNDVGDDMVAEHLGMQVFLLTDCLINKSETDISKYPNGGFKELMDYLGKWLFF
;
A
#
# COMPACT_ATOMS: atom_id res chain seq x y z
N MET A 1 -9.02 13.10 2.28
CA MET A 1 -8.69 11.75 1.82
C MET A 1 -9.35 10.67 2.68
N ILE A 2 -9.05 10.52 3.97
CA ILE A 2 -9.63 9.44 4.84
C ILE A 2 -11.18 9.40 4.82
N ARG A 3 -11.84 10.54 4.60
CA ARG A 3 -13.30 10.66 4.50
C ARG A 3 -13.80 10.78 3.05
N ASN A 4 -12.96 10.44 2.07
CA ASN A 4 -13.38 10.41 0.68
C ASN A 4 -14.51 9.36 0.53
N ASN A 5 -15.55 9.73 -0.19
CA ASN A 5 -16.74 8.89 -0.42
C ASN A 5 -16.67 8.11 -1.76
N GLY A 6 -15.55 8.26 -2.49
CA GLY A 6 -15.31 7.57 -3.75
C GLY A 6 -15.78 8.31 -5.00
N ASP A 7 -16.35 9.51 -4.88
CA ASP A 7 -16.83 10.28 -6.04
C ASP A 7 -15.68 10.87 -6.86
N ARG A 8 -14.49 10.97 -6.29
CA ARG A 8 -13.28 11.51 -6.93
C ARG A 8 -12.02 10.90 -6.30
N THR A 9 -10.89 11.12 -6.95
CA THR A 9 -9.59 10.62 -6.46
C THR A 9 -9.19 11.29 -5.13
N ASN A 10 -8.25 10.66 -4.43
CA ASN A 10 -7.68 11.24 -3.22
C ASN A 10 -6.88 12.51 -3.53
N GLU A 11 -6.27 12.61 -4.72
CA GLU A 11 -5.60 13.80 -5.22
C GLU A 11 -6.57 14.98 -5.34
N GLU A 12 -7.67 14.80 -6.08
CA GLU A 12 -8.69 15.83 -6.24
C GLU A 12 -9.26 16.29 -4.91
N THR A 13 -9.54 15.33 -4.02
CA THR A 13 -10.03 15.59 -2.66
C THR A 13 -9.01 16.36 -1.83
N PHE A 14 -7.72 15.98 -1.92
CA PHE A 14 -6.64 16.68 -1.23
C PHE A 14 -6.55 18.13 -1.67
N TRP A 15 -6.44 18.38 -2.96
CA TRP A 15 -6.25 19.72 -3.50
C TRP A 15 -7.44 20.64 -3.23
N ASP A 16 -8.68 20.12 -3.28
CA ASP A 16 -9.88 20.90 -2.98
C ASP A 16 -9.92 21.32 -1.51
N VAL A 17 -9.63 20.41 -0.59
CA VAL A 17 -9.60 20.71 0.84
C VAL A 17 -8.43 21.65 1.16
N PHE A 18 -7.26 21.39 0.57
CA PHE A 18 -6.06 22.19 0.80
C PHE A 18 -6.22 23.61 0.27
N ALA A 19 -6.76 23.78 -0.94
CA ALA A 19 -7.07 25.10 -1.49
C ALA A 19 -8.14 25.83 -0.66
N GLY A 20 -9.11 25.12 -0.12
CA GLY A 20 -10.11 25.69 0.79
C GLY A 20 -9.51 26.22 2.11
N LEU A 21 -8.45 25.61 2.61
CA LEU A 21 -7.76 26.02 3.84
C LEU A 21 -6.71 27.10 3.60
N MET A 22 -5.94 27.01 2.53
CA MET A 22 -4.76 27.86 2.26
C MET A 22 -5.04 28.99 1.27
N GLY A 23 -6.18 28.95 0.59
CA GLY A 23 -6.53 29.87 -0.51
C GLY A 23 -6.31 29.21 -1.88
N ALA A 24 -7.08 29.64 -2.87
CA ALA A 24 -7.10 29.03 -4.22
C ALA A 24 -5.74 29.11 -4.94
N THR A 25 -4.92 30.10 -4.63
CA THR A 25 -3.59 30.30 -5.22
C THR A 25 -2.59 29.20 -4.88
N VAL A 26 -2.85 28.37 -3.86
CA VAL A 26 -1.95 27.25 -3.50
C VAL A 26 -1.83 26.20 -4.63
N ARG A 27 -2.78 26.16 -5.54
CA ARG A 27 -2.67 25.29 -6.72
C ARG A 27 -1.59 25.75 -7.71
N GLU A 28 -1.20 27.02 -7.68
CA GLU A 28 -0.08 27.55 -8.48
C GLU A 28 1.27 27.04 -7.95
N ASP A 29 1.29 26.58 -6.70
CA ASP A 29 2.47 25.99 -6.03
C ASP A 29 2.64 24.47 -6.28
N GLU A 30 1.74 23.82 -7.04
CA GLU A 30 1.79 22.37 -7.30
C GLU A 30 3.16 21.92 -7.80
N ALA A 31 3.79 22.72 -8.67
CA ALA A 31 5.15 22.47 -9.16
C ALA A 31 6.22 22.46 -8.05
N HIS A 32 6.02 23.21 -6.96
CA HIS A 32 6.91 23.20 -5.81
C HIS A 32 6.78 21.91 -5.00
N PHE A 33 5.55 21.38 -4.85
CA PHE A 33 5.33 20.08 -4.23
C PHE A 33 5.98 18.95 -5.04
N ASP A 34 5.86 19.01 -6.36
CA ASP A 34 6.53 18.07 -7.26
C ASP A 34 8.05 18.12 -7.12
N ALA A 35 8.63 19.32 -7.08
CA ALA A 35 10.07 19.51 -6.87
C ALA A 35 10.52 18.93 -5.52
N TYR A 36 9.74 19.16 -4.46
CA TYR A 36 10.00 18.56 -3.14
C TYR A 36 10.09 17.03 -3.22
N TYR A 37 9.14 16.35 -3.87
CA TYR A 37 9.15 14.89 -3.99
C TYR A 37 10.30 14.39 -4.87
N LYS A 38 10.72 15.17 -5.86
CA LYS A 38 11.87 14.84 -6.74
C LYS A 38 13.22 14.98 -6.04
N GLU A 39 13.36 15.92 -5.13
CA GLU A 39 14.64 16.32 -4.54
C GLU A 39 14.71 16.02 -3.04
N GLU A 40 14.02 16.81 -2.21
CA GLU A 40 14.13 16.74 -0.76
C GLU A 40 13.60 15.43 -0.17
N PHE A 41 12.48 14.94 -0.70
CA PHE A 41 11.89 13.68 -0.25
C PHE A 41 12.85 12.49 -0.44
N GLN A 42 13.77 12.56 -1.41
CA GLN A 42 14.76 11.49 -1.64
C GLN A 42 15.70 11.29 -0.46
N LYS A 43 15.92 12.30 0.37
CA LYS A 43 16.74 12.23 1.59
C LYS A 43 16.12 11.36 2.68
N VAL A 44 14.81 11.12 2.61
CA VAL A 44 14.09 10.22 3.55
C VAL A 44 14.62 8.80 3.46
N LYS A 45 15.14 8.38 2.29
CA LYS A 45 15.80 7.08 2.11
C LYS A 45 16.87 6.82 3.15
N ASP A 46 17.65 7.84 3.53
CA ASP A 46 18.82 7.70 4.41
C ASP A 46 18.43 7.35 5.86
N VAL A 47 17.18 7.57 6.22
CA VAL A 47 16.62 7.24 7.55
C VAL A 47 15.62 6.10 7.53
N CYS A 48 15.32 5.54 6.36
CA CYS A 48 14.50 4.34 6.21
C CYS A 48 15.35 3.08 6.38
N GLY A 49 14.79 2.07 7.03
CA GLY A 49 15.36 0.73 7.01
C GLY A 49 15.28 0.10 5.62
N PHE A 50 16.09 -0.92 5.38
CA PHE A 50 16.07 -1.73 4.16
C PHE A 50 16.01 -3.21 4.52
N ALA A 51 14.98 -3.90 4.04
CA ALA A 51 14.80 -5.34 4.18
C ALA A 51 14.88 -6.00 2.79
N PRO A 52 16.02 -6.60 2.42
CA PRO A 52 16.21 -7.23 1.10
C PRO A 52 15.25 -8.41 0.87
N GLU A 53 14.74 -8.99 1.94
CA GLU A 53 13.76 -10.07 1.92
C GLU A 53 12.46 -9.64 1.21
N ALA A 54 12.05 -8.40 1.34
CA ALA A 54 10.84 -7.87 0.69
C ALA A 54 10.94 -8.01 -0.84
N ALA A 55 12.06 -7.58 -1.43
CA ALA A 55 12.29 -7.70 -2.86
C ALA A 55 12.42 -9.18 -3.29
N THR A 56 13.01 -10.02 -2.44
CA THR A 56 13.14 -11.46 -2.69
C THR A 56 11.77 -12.13 -2.78
N VAL A 57 10.88 -11.84 -1.83
CA VAL A 57 9.50 -12.38 -1.82
C VAL A 57 8.76 -11.98 -3.10
N VAL A 58 8.77 -10.69 -3.46
CA VAL A 58 8.09 -10.19 -4.67
C VAL A 58 8.57 -10.94 -5.92
N ARG A 59 9.89 -11.06 -6.12
CA ARG A 59 10.46 -11.73 -7.29
C ARG A 59 10.10 -13.22 -7.32
N GLN A 60 10.16 -13.91 -6.19
CA GLN A 60 9.78 -15.33 -6.12
C GLN A 60 8.30 -15.57 -6.43
N LEU A 61 7.41 -14.64 -6.07
CA LEU A 61 6.00 -14.71 -6.44
C LEU A 61 5.82 -14.52 -7.95
N GLN A 62 6.51 -13.53 -8.53
CA GLN A 62 6.47 -13.27 -9.97
C GLN A 62 7.00 -14.46 -10.80
N GLU A 63 8.12 -15.07 -10.38
CA GLU A 63 8.69 -16.26 -11.03
C GLU A 63 7.69 -17.44 -11.07
N ARG A 64 6.73 -17.46 -10.16
CA ARG A 64 5.64 -18.45 -10.09
C ARG A 64 4.37 -17.99 -10.80
N GLY A 65 4.39 -16.86 -11.49
CA GLY A 65 3.24 -16.31 -12.20
C GLY A 65 2.16 -15.71 -11.28
N ILE A 66 2.50 -15.41 -10.03
CA ILE A 66 1.57 -14.78 -9.09
C ILE A 66 1.54 -13.27 -9.37
N ARG A 67 0.34 -12.73 -9.49
CA ARG A 67 0.11 -11.28 -9.63
C ARG A 67 0.44 -10.58 -8.32
N VAL A 68 1.26 -9.53 -8.38
CA VAL A 68 1.67 -8.76 -7.19
C VAL A 68 1.17 -7.33 -7.30
N VAL A 69 0.54 -6.86 -6.23
CA VAL A 69 -0.02 -5.51 -6.10
C VAL A 69 0.57 -4.82 -4.88
N LEU A 70 1.00 -3.58 -5.03
CA LEU A 70 1.42 -2.76 -3.90
C LEU A 70 0.23 -1.93 -3.40
N ALA A 71 -0.49 -2.47 -2.42
CA ALA A 71 -1.62 -1.84 -1.76
C ALA A 71 -1.13 -0.96 -0.58
N THR A 72 -0.47 0.16 -0.87
CA THR A 72 -0.07 1.14 0.14
C THR A 72 -1.19 2.12 0.45
N ASN A 73 -1.17 2.81 1.61
CA ASN A 73 -2.19 3.82 1.89
C ASN A 73 -2.02 5.00 0.90
N PRO A 74 -3.02 5.29 0.04
CA PRO A 74 -2.86 6.17 -1.12
C PRO A 74 -3.02 7.66 -0.76
N ILE A 75 -2.14 8.14 0.09
CA ILE A 75 -2.10 9.54 0.56
C ILE A 75 -0.94 10.34 -0.05
N PHE A 76 -0.10 9.68 -0.84
CA PHE A 76 1.06 10.27 -1.49
C PHE A 76 0.94 10.22 -3.01
N PRO A 77 1.57 11.19 -3.73
CA PRO A 77 1.65 11.17 -5.18
C PRO A 77 2.47 9.98 -5.69
N ALA A 78 2.21 9.62 -6.95
CA ALA A 78 2.90 8.50 -7.62
C ALA A 78 4.42 8.62 -7.54
N ILE A 79 4.98 9.82 -7.67
CA ILE A 79 6.42 10.07 -7.57
C ILE A 79 7.00 9.64 -6.22
N ALA A 80 6.28 9.89 -5.11
CA ALA A 80 6.70 9.48 -3.77
C ALA A 80 6.61 7.96 -3.61
N THR A 81 5.52 7.35 -4.06
CA THR A 81 5.32 5.89 -4.02
C THR A 81 6.38 5.17 -4.87
N GLN A 82 6.65 5.63 -6.07
CA GLN A 82 7.70 5.09 -6.95
C GLN A 82 9.09 5.19 -6.33
N SER A 83 9.40 6.30 -5.64
CA SER A 83 10.66 6.46 -4.93
C SER A 83 10.81 5.42 -3.82
N ARG A 84 9.76 5.21 -3.01
CA ARG A 84 9.74 4.19 -1.96
C ARG A 84 9.87 2.77 -2.50
N ILE A 85 9.26 2.47 -3.65
CA ILE A 85 9.46 1.18 -4.36
C ILE A 85 10.94 0.99 -4.70
N ARG A 86 11.60 2.01 -5.28
CA ARG A 86 13.03 1.93 -5.62
C ARG A 86 13.92 1.80 -4.39
N TRP A 87 13.57 2.44 -3.27
CA TRP A 87 14.31 2.30 -2.01
C TRP A 87 14.21 0.88 -1.44
N ALA A 88 13.11 0.18 -1.70
CA ALA A 88 12.92 -1.23 -1.34
C ALA A 88 13.63 -2.21 -2.30
N GLY A 89 14.42 -1.72 -3.28
CA GLY A 89 15.14 -2.57 -4.23
C GLY A 89 14.28 -3.15 -5.35
N LEU A 90 13.13 -2.55 -5.61
CA LEU A 90 12.16 -2.92 -6.63
C LEU A 90 11.95 -1.79 -7.64
N THR A 91 11.16 -2.05 -8.67
CA THR A 91 10.73 -1.07 -9.66
C THR A 91 9.20 -0.99 -9.69
N PRO A 92 8.60 0.11 -10.17
CA PRO A 92 7.15 0.18 -10.37
C PRO A 92 6.60 -0.95 -11.26
N GLY A 93 7.41 -1.42 -12.24
CA GLY A 93 7.04 -2.53 -13.13
C GLY A 93 7.01 -3.91 -12.47
N ASP A 94 7.49 -4.04 -11.23
CA ASP A 94 7.36 -5.27 -10.43
C ASP A 94 5.94 -5.45 -9.86
N PHE A 95 5.06 -4.47 -10.04
CA PHE A 95 3.69 -4.52 -9.56
C PHE A 95 2.72 -4.32 -10.71
N GLU A 96 1.68 -5.12 -10.76
CA GLU A 96 0.59 -4.93 -11.72
C GLU A 96 -0.20 -3.65 -11.43
N LEU A 97 -0.33 -3.30 -10.16
CA LEU A 97 -0.89 -2.06 -9.66
C LEU A 97 -0.13 -1.61 -8.41
N TYR A 98 0.14 -0.34 -8.29
CA TYR A 98 0.52 0.30 -7.01
C TYR A 98 -0.40 1.49 -6.76
N THR A 99 -0.94 1.58 -5.55
CA THR A 99 -1.92 2.61 -5.20
C THR A 99 -1.23 3.93 -4.85
N THR A 100 -1.80 5.01 -5.39
CA THR A 100 -1.37 6.39 -5.19
C THR A 100 -2.58 7.29 -5.03
N TYR A 101 -2.41 8.54 -4.64
CA TYR A 101 -3.54 9.44 -4.45
C TYR A 101 -4.23 9.80 -5.78
N GLU A 102 -3.53 9.66 -6.92
CA GLU A 102 -4.07 9.92 -8.26
C GLU A 102 -4.99 8.79 -8.75
N ASN A 103 -4.75 7.55 -8.33
CA ASN A 103 -5.46 6.37 -8.85
C ASN A 103 -6.35 5.66 -7.83
N SER A 104 -6.58 6.26 -6.68
CA SER A 104 -7.39 5.68 -5.59
C SER A 104 -8.36 6.71 -5.04
N SER A 105 -9.57 6.27 -4.74
CA SER A 105 -10.65 7.12 -4.21
C SER A 105 -10.90 6.87 -2.72
N TYR A 106 -10.32 5.83 -2.15
CA TYR A 106 -10.45 5.49 -0.75
C TYR A 106 -9.08 5.31 -0.10
N CYS A 107 -9.05 5.37 1.24
CA CYS A 107 -7.85 5.11 2.06
C CYS A 107 -8.13 3.96 3.03
N LYS A 108 -7.09 3.26 3.44
CA LYS A 108 -7.15 2.34 4.58
C LYS A 108 -7.57 3.10 5.85
N PRO A 109 -8.29 2.47 6.76
CA PRO A 109 -8.75 1.08 6.80
C PRO A 109 -10.12 0.84 6.12
N ASN A 110 -10.61 1.77 5.29
CA ASN A 110 -11.92 1.61 4.65
C ASN A 110 -11.95 0.36 3.75
N PRO A 111 -12.86 -0.61 3.95
CA PRO A 111 -12.97 -1.78 3.09
C PRO A 111 -13.21 -1.45 1.61
N ALA A 112 -13.79 -0.28 1.30
CA ALA A 112 -14.00 0.18 -0.07
C ALA A 112 -12.67 0.36 -0.83
N TYR A 113 -11.57 0.66 -0.13
CA TYR A 113 -10.23 0.73 -0.71
C TYR A 113 -9.81 -0.61 -1.34
N TYR A 114 -10.00 -1.71 -0.63
CA TYR A 114 -9.68 -3.04 -1.15
C TYR A 114 -10.63 -3.47 -2.26
N LYS A 115 -11.93 -3.14 -2.14
CA LYS A 115 -12.91 -3.41 -3.20
C LYS A 115 -12.58 -2.66 -4.49
N GLU A 116 -12.09 -1.43 -4.40
CA GLU A 116 -11.64 -0.65 -5.55
C GLU A 116 -10.50 -1.37 -6.29
N ILE A 117 -9.48 -1.85 -5.57
CA ILE A 117 -8.36 -2.62 -6.13
C ILE A 117 -8.86 -3.92 -6.78
N LEU A 118 -9.68 -4.70 -6.09
CA LEU A 118 -10.23 -5.95 -6.61
C LEU A 118 -11.01 -5.73 -7.90
N ASN A 119 -11.85 -4.68 -7.95
CA ASN A 119 -12.63 -4.33 -9.13
C ASN A 119 -11.74 -3.91 -10.31
N GLN A 120 -10.70 -3.08 -10.06
CA GLN A 120 -9.77 -2.66 -11.10
C GLN A 120 -9.03 -3.85 -11.75
N LEU A 121 -8.75 -4.87 -10.96
CA LEU A 121 -7.97 -6.03 -11.40
C LEU A 121 -8.82 -7.23 -11.81
N GLY A 122 -10.14 -7.14 -11.63
CA GLY A 122 -11.06 -8.23 -11.92
C GLY A 122 -10.83 -9.47 -11.05
N LEU A 123 -10.52 -9.28 -9.76
CA LEU A 123 -10.22 -10.36 -8.80
C LEU A 123 -11.35 -10.56 -7.82
N ALA A 124 -11.56 -11.81 -7.39
CA ALA A 124 -12.36 -12.14 -6.22
C ALA A 124 -11.50 -12.06 -4.95
N ALA A 125 -12.10 -11.66 -3.84
CA ALA A 125 -11.36 -11.49 -2.57
C ALA A 125 -10.73 -12.80 -2.10
N GLU A 126 -11.44 -13.91 -2.28
CA GLU A 126 -11.03 -15.26 -1.88
C GLU A 126 -9.79 -15.76 -2.64
N GLU A 127 -9.48 -15.15 -3.79
CA GLU A 127 -8.30 -15.46 -4.62
C GLU A 127 -7.07 -14.66 -4.18
N CYS A 128 -7.21 -13.78 -3.18
CA CYS A 128 -6.18 -12.83 -2.79
C CYS A 128 -5.69 -13.04 -1.36
N ILE A 129 -4.41 -12.75 -1.16
CA ILE A 129 -3.79 -12.62 0.18
C ILE A 129 -3.35 -11.17 0.38
N MET A 130 -3.80 -10.56 1.47
CA MET A 130 -3.25 -9.29 1.93
C MET A 130 -2.10 -9.55 2.91
N VAL A 131 -0.91 -9.13 2.56
CA VAL A 131 0.26 -9.13 3.45
C VAL A 131 0.51 -7.70 3.91
N GLY A 132 0.47 -7.46 5.20
CA GLY A 132 0.68 -6.13 5.73
C GLY A 132 1.21 -6.15 7.17
N ASN A 133 1.63 -5.00 7.66
CA ASN A 133 2.23 -4.84 8.99
C ASN A 133 1.37 -4.02 9.95
N ASP A 134 0.29 -3.41 9.48
CA ASP A 134 -0.62 -2.63 10.32
C ASP A 134 -1.90 -3.42 10.60
N VAL A 135 -2.13 -3.70 11.89
CA VAL A 135 -3.29 -4.50 12.34
C VAL A 135 -4.61 -3.82 11.99
N GLY A 136 -4.69 -2.49 12.08
CA GLY A 136 -5.90 -1.73 11.78
C GLY A 136 -6.13 -1.53 10.30
N ASP A 137 -5.07 -1.17 9.58
CA ASP A 137 -5.16 -0.80 8.17
C ASP A 137 -5.19 -2.01 7.22
N ASP A 138 -4.45 -3.08 7.54
CA ASP A 138 -4.24 -4.19 6.61
C ASP A 138 -5.14 -5.39 6.90
N MET A 139 -5.31 -5.75 8.17
CA MET A 139 -6.07 -6.95 8.53
C MET A 139 -7.58 -6.81 8.28
N VAL A 140 -8.08 -5.60 8.08
CA VAL A 140 -9.48 -5.36 7.70
C VAL A 140 -9.86 -6.04 6.37
N ALA A 141 -8.89 -6.37 5.53
CA ALA A 141 -9.11 -7.10 4.27
C ALA A 141 -9.74 -8.49 4.48
N GLU A 142 -9.53 -9.12 5.64
CA GLU A 142 -10.17 -10.38 6.02
C GLU A 142 -11.72 -10.29 5.98
N HIS A 143 -12.28 -9.13 6.33
CA HIS A 143 -13.74 -8.93 6.31
C HIS A 143 -14.35 -8.97 4.90
N LEU A 144 -13.52 -8.91 3.86
CA LEU A 144 -13.95 -9.06 2.47
C LEU A 144 -13.81 -10.49 1.94
N GLY A 145 -13.25 -11.40 2.73
CA GLY A 145 -12.96 -12.77 2.32
C GLY A 145 -11.53 -13.00 1.83
N MET A 146 -10.66 -11.97 1.87
CA MET A 146 -9.25 -12.15 1.55
C MET A 146 -8.56 -12.97 2.63
N GLN A 147 -7.59 -13.80 2.23
CA GLN A 147 -6.62 -14.30 3.19
C GLN A 147 -5.75 -13.14 3.70
N VAL A 148 -5.27 -13.23 4.94
CA VAL A 148 -4.39 -12.20 5.50
C VAL A 148 -3.15 -12.84 6.13
N PHE A 149 -2.03 -12.12 6.08
CA PHE A 149 -0.82 -12.44 6.83
C PHE A 149 -0.25 -11.16 7.45
N LEU A 150 -0.05 -11.17 8.77
CA LEU A 150 0.48 -10.03 9.50
C LEU A 150 2.01 -10.14 9.61
N LEU A 151 2.72 -9.28 8.87
CA LEU A 151 4.17 -9.21 8.91
C LEU A 151 4.62 -8.46 10.18
N THR A 152 5.44 -9.11 11.02
CA THR A 152 5.79 -8.59 12.35
C THR A 152 7.09 -7.80 12.41
N ASP A 153 7.91 -7.80 11.36
CA ASP A 153 9.20 -7.10 11.34
C ASP A 153 9.09 -5.59 11.59
N CYS A 154 7.99 -4.97 11.11
CA CYS A 154 7.68 -3.55 11.33
C CYS A 154 6.24 -3.39 11.83
N LEU A 155 5.81 -4.20 12.80
CA LEU A 155 4.44 -4.26 13.30
C LEU A 155 3.93 -2.91 13.81
N ILE A 156 2.74 -2.53 13.34
CA ILE A 156 1.96 -1.41 13.85
C ILE A 156 0.67 -1.97 14.46
N ASN A 157 0.56 -1.87 15.78
CA ASN A 157 -0.59 -2.34 16.54
C ASN A 157 -1.01 -1.29 17.58
N LYS A 158 -1.60 -0.21 17.12
CA LYS A 158 -1.99 0.94 17.95
C LYS A 158 -3.11 0.61 18.95
N SER A 159 -3.93 -0.38 18.63
CA SER A 159 -5.09 -0.78 19.44
C SER A 159 -4.77 -1.91 20.43
N GLU A 160 -3.50 -2.36 20.50
CA GLU A 160 -3.06 -3.47 21.34
C GLU A 160 -3.92 -4.75 21.13
N THR A 161 -4.38 -4.94 19.88
CA THR A 161 -5.20 -6.10 19.49
C THR A 161 -4.39 -7.38 19.65
N ASP A 162 -5.02 -8.45 20.14
CA ASP A 162 -4.41 -9.79 20.14
C ASP A 162 -4.16 -10.23 18.69
N ILE A 163 -2.89 -10.33 18.32
CA ILE A 163 -2.46 -10.70 16.97
C ILE A 163 -2.41 -12.21 16.73
N SER A 164 -2.54 -13.03 17.78
CA SER A 164 -2.50 -14.50 17.68
C SER A 164 -3.63 -15.07 16.82
N LYS A 165 -4.68 -14.31 16.60
CA LYS A 165 -5.81 -14.65 15.70
C LYS A 165 -5.47 -14.60 14.20
N TYR A 166 -4.37 -13.94 13.83
CA TYR A 166 -3.92 -13.86 12.44
C TYR A 166 -2.72 -14.79 12.21
N PRO A 167 -2.60 -15.41 11.01
CA PRO A 167 -1.30 -15.90 10.55
C PRO A 167 -0.31 -14.74 10.60
N ASN A 168 0.81 -14.91 11.32
CA ASN A 168 1.77 -13.84 11.52
C ASN A 168 3.20 -14.35 11.63
N GLY A 169 4.16 -13.47 11.46
CA GLY A 169 5.59 -13.74 11.59
C GLY A 169 6.43 -12.80 10.73
N GLY A 170 7.72 -13.08 10.63
CA GLY A 170 8.65 -12.40 9.76
C GLY A 170 8.57 -12.90 8.30
N PHE A 171 9.50 -12.44 7.47
CA PHE A 171 9.55 -12.83 6.05
C PHE A 171 9.72 -14.34 5.83
N LYS A 172 10.40 -15.04 6.74
CA LYS A 172 10.57 -16.50 6.65
C LYS A 172 9.22 -17.20 6.83
N GLU A 173 8.51 -16.87 7.89
CA GLU A 173 7.18 -17.42 8.20
C GLU A 173 6.17 -17.06 7.10
N LEU A 174 6.29 -15.86 6.50
CA LEU A 174 5.50 -15.47 5.34
C LEU A 174 5.74 -16.42 4.15
N MET A 175 6.99 -16.72 3.83
CA MET A 175 7.31 -17.64 2.72
C MET A 175 6.80 -19.05 2.97
N ASP A 176 6.90 -19.54 4.20
CA ASP A 176 6.36 -20.84 4.58
C ASP A 176 4.81 -20.85 4.49
N TYR A 177 4.16 -19.76 4.85
CA TYR A 177 2.71 -19.60 4.74
C TYR A 177 2.26 -19.57 3.27
N LEU A 178 2.89 -18.72 2.46
CA LEU A 178 2.60 -18.62 1.02
C LEU A 178 2.84 -19.95 0.30
N GLY A 179 3.90 -20.69 0.69
CA GLY A 179 4.18 -22.02 0.15
C GLY A 179 3.02 -22.98 0.36
N LYS A 180 2.39 -22.98 1.52
CA LYS A 180 1.22 -23.82 1.81
C LYS A 180 -0.02 -23.42 1.01
N TRP A 181 -0.23 -22.11 0.84
CA TRP A 181 -1.42 -21.59 0.18
C TRP A 181 -1.35 -21.70 -1.36
N LEU A 182 -0.16 -21.60 -1.95
CA LEU A 182 0.04 -21.63 -3.40
C LEU A 182 0.21 -23.04 -3.98
N PHE A 183 0.38 -24.08 -3.17
CA PHE A 183 0.67 -25.45 -3.61
C PHE A 183 -0.45 -26.45 -3.27
N PHE A 184 -1.65 -25.97 -2.95
CA PHE A 184 -2.88 -26.75 -2.89
C PHE A 184 -3.85 -26.31 -4.04
#